data_e0004a0673f8169a96d8d4d95ee5ea94
#
_entry.id   e0004a0673f8169a96d8d4d95ee5ea94
#
_cell.length_a   1.000
_cell.length_b   1.000
_cell.length_c   1.000
_cell.angle_alpha   90.00
_cell.angle_beta   90.00
_cell.angle_gamma   90.00
#
_symmetry.space_group_name_H-M   'P 1'
#
loop_
_entity.id
_entity.type
_entity.pdbx_description
1 polymer ?
#
loop_
_entity_poly.entity_id
_entity_poly.type
_entity_poly.pdbx_seq_one_letter_code
_entity_poly.pdbx_strand_id
1 'polypeptide(L)'
;MIFDATSARARRASVAGALACTLAGASVMSVVTASSSQAADHYPVAVDQVVKNVVMKNRSTPDGPNRVWDNFTMDFSFDTTGVDVAETDTITIQLPSDLRTRATSFDVTDKNTGGVAMKCIIPNGEGQTLRCAFTDYADNHINMKGDIHVLADVTRATTSTRFEFKLSHDITLSADIEHGNVVPNAVGYAPDTPWKNGWQLHEGHNERFTWEVFIPERNIHSDTISVTDTFDTAHGGYKLFNDPSTDPNAWQRTRLLKWNSLAEFKADPSHQKYNESIPVGGAVNGGTFAMTETSTGFVASFPNSNSDAYYMIKYYTVLNVPENAKAGNVFNNKADVDGMTTEHSIAIDTVGWGDLSSENRPTPPAPSTSTPPATTVTPSPFESTTEATPSPSTSTTPSPKTPLARTGAMTAPMIGLGALGMALGAALMRRRQPA
;
A
#
# COMPACT_ATOMS: atom_id res chain seq x y z
N MET A 1 -14.99 0.29 -51.34
CA MET A 1 -15.58 1.63 -51.28
C MET A 1 -14.79 2.42 -50.23
N ILE A 2 -14.08 3.38 -50.75
CA ILE A 2 -13.17 4.29 -50.05
C ILE A 2 -14.02 5.47 -49.57
N PHE A 3 -13.89 5.91 -48.34
CA PHE A 3 -14.15 7.30 -47.97
C PHE A 3 -13.13 7.78 -46.97
N ASP A 4 -12.39 8.72 -47.45
CA ASP A 4 -11.44 9.62 -46.85
C ASP A 4 -12.19 10.79 -46.18
N ALA A 5 -11.75 11.28 -45.04
CA ALA A 5 -12.14 12.59 -44.53
C ALA A 5 -11.10 13.17 -43.58
N THR A 6 -10.23 13.91 -44.16
CA THR A 6 -9.45 15.11 -43.80
C THR A 6 -9.82 15.90 -42.53
N SER A 7 -8.78 16.13 -41.77
CA SER A 7 -8.28 17.33 -41.06
C SER A 7 -9.20 18.51 -40.71
N ALA A 8 -9.06 18.98 -39.46
CA ALA A 8 -9.12 20.41 -39.12
C ALA A 8 -8.23 20.72 -37.90
N ARG A 9 -7.09 21.35 -38.17
CA ARG A 9 -6.26 22.07 -37.18
C ARG A 9 -6.90 23.42 -36.89
N ALA A 10 -7.14 23.73 -35.61
CA ALA A 10 -7.41 25.08 -35.16
C ALA A 10 -6.20 25.62 -34.39
N ARG A 11 -5.51 26.59 -34.99
CA ARG A 11 -4.52 27.45 -34.36
C ARG A 11 -5.25 28.52 -33.53
N ARG A 12 -4.84 28.76 -32.31
CA ARG A 12 -5.18 29.97 -31.56
C ARG A 12 -3.93 30.84 -31.40
N ALA A 13 -4.07 32.05 -31.86
CA ALA A 13 -3.09 33.10 -31.84
C ALA A 13 -3.00 33.76 -30.47
N SER A 14 -1.76 34.08 -30.10
CA SER A 14 -1.42 34.92 -28.95
C SER A 14 -1.63 36.38 -29.29
N VAL A 15 -2.27 37.13 -28.39
CA VAL A 15 -2.32 38.59 -28.43
C VAL A 15 -1.44 39.11 -27.28
N ALA A 16 -0.34 39.71 -27.63
CA ALA A 16 0.50 40.51 -26.74
C ALA A 16 -0.06 41.95 -26.70
N GLY A 17 -0.41 42.45 -25.52
CA GLY A 17 -0.77 43.82 -25.30
C GLY A 17 0.31 44.50 -24.45
N ALA A 18 1.09 45.36 -25.10
CA ALA A 18 2.02 46.28 -24.43
C ALA A 18 1.27 47.51 -23.95
N LEU A 19 1.41 47.88 -22.69
CA LEU A 19 0.99 49.20 -22.20
C LEU A 19 2.20 49.90 -21.56
N ALA A 20 2.73 50.88 -22.25
CA ALA A 20 3.75 51.78 -21.75
C ALA A 20 3.10 52.94 -20.96
N CYS A 21 3.53 53.16 -19.74
CA CYS A 21 3.30 54.42 -19.01
C CYS A 21 4.62 54.94 -18.49
N THR A 22 5.07 56.00 -19.11
CA THR A 22 6.18 56.85 -18.64
C THR A 22 5.67 57.83 -17.55
N LEU A 23 6.35 57.85 -16.40
CA LEU A 23 6.32 58.98 -15.47
C LEU A 23 7.69 59.11 -14.83
N ALA A 24 8.32 60.28 -15.11
CA ALA A 24 9.59 60.68 -14.56
C ALA A 24 9.38 61.21 -13.12
N GLY A 25 10.25 60.78 -12.21
CA GLY A 25 10.32 61.32 -10.85
C GLY A 25 11.58 60.81 -10.19
N ALA A 26 12.63 61.63 -10.19
CA ALA A 26 13.89 61.32 -9.54
C ALA A 26 13.74 61.40 -8.02
N SER A 27 13.92 60.25 -7.34
CA SER A 27 14.23 60.20 -5.91
C SER A 27 15.29 59.11 -5.73
N VAL A 28 16.50 59.52 -5.43
CA VAL A 28 17.59 58.58 -5.09
C VAL A 28 17.32 58.04 -3.69
N MET A 29 16.61 56.96 -3.60
CA MET A 29 16.62 56.10 -2.43
C MET A 29 17.59 54.93 -2.71
N SER A 30 18.67 54.88 -1.95
CA SER A 30 19.56 53.73 -1.91
C SER A 30 18.79 52.54 -1.35
N VAL A 31 18.20 51.77 -2.25
CA VAL A 31 17.64 50.46 -1.90
C VAL A 31 18.82 49.52 -1.70
N VAL A 32 19.09 49.21 -0.45
CA VAL A 32 19.88 48.01 -0.12
C VAL A 32 19.01 46.82 -0.55
N THR A 33 19.22 46.34 -1.76
CA THR A 33 18.69 45.06 -2.20
C THR A 33 19.40 43.99 -1.38
N ALA A 34 18.77 43.59 -0.27
CA ALA A 34 19.04 42.29 0.26
C ALA A 34 18.66 41.30 -0.87
N SER A 35 19.68 40.72 -1.53
CA SER A 35 19.49 39.60 -2.41
C SER A 35 18.97 38.47 -1.53
N SER A 36 17.64 38.32 -1.43
CA SER A 36 17.06 37.06 -1.05
C SER A 36 17.52 36.10 -2.16
N SER A 37 18.40 35.16 -1.84
CA SER A 37 18.60 33.98 -2.67
C SER A 37 17.24 33.28 -2.69
N GLN A 38 16.43 33.55 -3.74
CA GLN A 38 15.31 32.68 -4.04
C GLN A 38 15.92 31.31 -4.28
N ALA A 39 15.63 30.36 -3.40
CA ALA A 39 15.83 28.97 -3.73
C ALA A 39 15.12 28.77 -5.08
N ALA A 40 15.84 28.34 -6.08
CA ALA A 40 15.24 28.01 -7.37
C ALA A 40 14.12 27.01 -7.11
N ASP A 41 12.92 27.30 -7.62
CA ASP A 41 11.80 26.35 -7.50
C ASP A 41 12.25 25.00 -8.06
N HIS A 42 12.45 24.01 -7.18
CA HIS A 42 12.81 22.67 -7.58
C HIS A 42 11.55 21.99 -8.14
N TYR A 43 11.61 21.58 -9.39
CA TYR A 43 10.55 20.78 -10.01
C TYR A 43 10.83 19.30 -9.76
N PRO A 44 9.84 18.54 -9.23
CA PRO A 44 10.01 17.12 -8.97
C PRO A 44 10.49 16.36 -10.20
N VAL A 45 11.55 15.58 -10.05
CA VAL A 45 12.10 14.72 -11.11
C VAL A 45 12.11 13.27 -10.68
N ALA A 46 12.05 12.37 -11.67
CA ALA A 46 12.27 10.96 -11.43
C ALA A 46 13.79 10.72 -11.38
N VAL A 47 14.23 10.13 -10.27
CA VAL A 47 15.65 9.82 -10.02
C VAL A 47 15.89 8.31 -10.00
N ASP A 48 15.15 7.55 -10.77
CA ASP A 48 15.14 6.08 -10.77
C ASP A 48 16.51 5.44 -11.02
N GLN A 49 17.44 6.15 -11.67
CA GLN A 49 18.83 5.73 -11.87
C GLN A 49 19.60 5.49 -10.56
N VAL A 50 19.07 5.96 -9.43
CA VAL A 50 19.67 5.68 -8.12
C VAL A 50 19.39 4.24 -7.67
N VAL A 51 18.37 3.57 -8.20
CA VAL A 51 18.09 2.15 -7.90
C VAL A 51 19.12 1.29 -8.64
N LYS A 52 19.88 0.49 -7.90
CA LYS A 52 21.05 -0.23 -8.41
C LYS A 52 20.80 -1.71 -8.65
N ASN A 53 19.97 -2.32 -7.83
CA ASN A 53 19.75 -3.77 -7.85
C ASN A 53 18.39 -4.13 -7.31
N VAL A 54 17.93 -5.32 -7.68
CA VAL A 54 16.76 -5.97 -7.09
C VAL A 54 17.09 -7.42 -6.81
N VAL A 55 16.72 -7.89 -5.60
CA VAL A 55 16.86 -9.29 -5.19
C VAL A 55 15.48 -9.81 -4.81
N MET A 56 15.16 -11.03 -5.21
CA MET A 56 13.91 -11.71 -4.87
C MET A 56 14.18 -12.96 -4.05
N LYS A 57 13.39 -13.14 -2.96
CA LYS A 57 13.47 -14.31 -2.09
C LYS A 57 12.09 -14.88 -1.83
N ASN A 58 11.95 -16.20 -2.01
CA ASN A 58 10.71 -16.89 -1.67
C ASN A 58 10.59 -17.04 -0.14
N ARG A 59 9.52 -16.50 0.44
CA ARG A 59 9.22 -16.60 1.89
C ARG A 59 8.33 -17.78 2.23
N SER A 60 7.49 -18.20 1.30
CA SER A 60 6.54 -19.30 1.50
C SER A 60 7.23 -20.66 1.52
N THR A 61 8.19 -20.85 0.61
CA THR A 61 8.93 -22.12 0.44
C THR A 61 10.43 -21.82 0.22
N PRO A 62 11.16 -21.40 1.27
CA PRO A 62 12.57 -20.97 1.11
C PRO A 62 13.50 -22.02 0.52
N ASP A 63 13.20 -23.31 0.72
CA ASP A 63 14.04 -24.45 0.27
C ASP A 63 13.35 -25.29 -0.81
N GLY A 64 12.21 -24.87 -1.32
CA GLY A 64 11.36 -25.64 -2.23
C GLY A 64 11.20 -25.02 -3.62
N PRO A 65 10.50 -25.70 -4.53
CA PRO A 65 10.15 -25.10 -5.81
C PRO A 65 9.13 -23.97 -5.60
N ASN A 66 9.31 -22.89 -6.35
CA ASN A 66 8.36 -21.79 -6.32
C ASN A 66 7.01 -22.20 -6.90
N ARG A 67 5.94 -21.78 -6.26
CA ARG A 67 4.57 -22.09 -6.66
C ARG A 67 3.74 -20.83 -6.86
N VAL A 68 2.71 -20.93 -7.65
CA VAL A 68 1.68 -19.90 -7.73
C VAL A 68 1.13 -19.62 -6.33
N TRP A 69 0.99 -18.35 -5.97
CA TRP A 69 0.63 -17.81 -4.66
C TRP A 69 1.72 -17.86 -3.58
N ASP A 70 2.93 -18.30 -3.92
CA ASP A 70 4.06 -18.06 -3.02
C ASP A 70 4.31 -16.56 -2.86
N ASN A 71 4.65 -16.19 -1.64
CA ASN A 71 4.98 -14.81 -1.28
C ASN A 71 6.49 -14.58 -1.40
N PHE A 72 6.86 -13.53 -2.10
CA PHE A 72 8.23 -13.11 -2.30
C PHE A 72 8.50 -11.76 -1.66
N THR A 73 9.69 -11.60 -1.08
CA THR A 73 10.26 -10.29 -0.78
C THR A 73 11.04 -9.81 -2.00
N MET A 74 10.80 -8.57 -2.39
CA MET A 74 11.60 -7.85 -3.37
C MET A 74 12.39 -6.78 -2.65
N ASP A 75 13.72 -6.86 -2.72
CA ASP A 75 14.65 -5.95 -2.05
C ASP A 75 15.31 -5.07 -3.11
N PHE A 76 14.95 -3.79 -3.17
CA PHE A 76 15.49 -2.80 -4.10
C PHE A 76 16.55 -1.97 -3.41
N SER A 77 17.83 -2.17 -3.76
CA SER A 77 18.93 -1.36 -3.23
C SER A 77 19.06 -0.07 -4.02
N PHE A 78 19.26 1.05 -3.34
CA PHE A 78 19.48 2.35 -3.96
C PHE A 78 20.69 3.09 -3.39
N ASP A 79 21.29 3.97 -4.22
CA ASP A 79 22.45 4.80 -3.87
C ASP A 79 22.36 6.14 -4.62
N THR A 80 22.19 7.23 -3.88
CA THR A 80 22.11 8.59 -4.43
C THR A 80 23.49 9.26 -4.58
N THR A 81 24.60 8.57 -4.32
CA THR A 81 25.93 9.15 -4.44
C THR A 81 26.16 9.73 -5.84
N GLY A 82 26.46 11.01 -5.91
CA GLY A 82 26.67 11.72 -7.18
C GLY A 82 25.38 12.18 -7.87
N VAL A 83 24.23 11.98 -7.27
CA VAL A 83 22.93 12.49 -7.70
C VAL A 83 22.43 13.49 -6.66
N ASP A 84 22.18 14.72 -7.08
CA ASP A 84 21.57 15.72 -6.20
C ASP A 84 20.05 15.46 -6.15
N VAL A 85 19.59 15.00 -5.00
CA VAL A 85 18.19 14.66 -4.75
C VAL A 85 17.61 15.68 -3.80
N ALA A 86 16.40 16.11 -4.07
CA ALA A 86 15.68 17.10 -3.28
C ALA A 86 14.29 16.60 -2.86
N GLU A 87 13.62 17.38 -2.00
CA GLU A 87 12.22 17.13 -1.62
C GLU A 87 11.36 16.95 -2.88
N THR A 88 10.43 16.00 -2.84
CA THR A 88 9.47 15.62 -3.89
C THR A 88 10.04 14.85 -5.10
N ASP A 89 11.34 14.72 -5.24
CA ASP A 89 11.91 13.80 -6.23
C ASP A 89 11.42 12.38 -5.99
N THR A 90 11.32 11.57 -7.04
CA THR A 90 10.68 10.26 -6.94
C THR A 90 11.50 9.12 -7.50
N ILE A 91 11.38 7.96 -6.85
CA ILE A 91 11.71 6.65 -7.40
C ILE A 91 10.40 5.97 -7.79
N THR A 92 10.34 5.44 -9.01
CA THR A 92 9.16 4.76 -9.55
C THR A 92 9.56 3.41 -10.13
N ILE A 93 8.96 2.32 -9.62
CA ILE A 93 9.27 0.96 -10.03
C ILE A 93 7.98 0.24 -10.42
N GLN A 94 7.82 -0.06 -11.70
CA GLN A 94 6.74 -0.88 -12.23
C GLN A 94 7.06 -2.35 -12.03
N LEU A 95 6.22 -3.07 -11.30
CA LEU A 95 6.37 -4.49 -11.07
C LEU A 95 5.90 -5.31 -12.29
N PRO A 96 6.42 -6.53 -12.49
CA PRO A 96 5.91 -7.48 -13.46
C PRO A 96 4.42 -7.80 -13.22
N SER A 97 3.68 -8.08 -14.30
CA SER A 97 2.25 -8.42 -14.23
C SER A 97 1.93 -9.71 -13.50
N ASP A 98 2.93 -10.56 -13.29
CA ASP A 98 2.78 -11.84 -12.59
C ASP A 98 2.97 -11.70 -11.06
N LEU A 99 3.29 -10.49 -10.59
CA LEU A 99 3.43 -10.15 -9.18
C LEU A 99 2.24 -9.33 -8.72
N ARG A 100 1.56 -9.76 -7.68
CA ARG A 100 0.46 -9.07 -7.04
C ARG A 100 0.91 -8.50 -5.70
N THR A 101 0.79 -7.21 -5.55
CA THR A 101 1.07 -6.51 -4.30
C THR A 101 -0.19 -6.30 -3.49
N ARG A 102 0.01 -6.01 -2.21
CA ARG A 102 -1.02 -5.56 -1.27
C ARG A 102 -0.89 -4.05 -1.12
N ALA A 103 -2.03 -3.32 -1.07
CA ALA A 103 -1.99 -1.88 -0.88
C ALA A 103 -1.28 -1.53 0.43
N THR A 104 -0.26 -0.71 0.35
CA THR A 104 0.44 -0.21 1.54
C THR A 104 1.06 1.15 1.30
N SER A 105 1.27 1.89 2.38
CA SER A 105 2.17 3.04 2.44
C SER A 105 3.14 2.83 3.60
N PHE A 106 4.39 3.22 3.40
CA PHE A 106 5.43 3.06 4.41
C PHE A 106 6.51 4.13 4.25
N ASP A 107 7.25 4.36 5.32
CA ASP A 107 8.36 5.28 5.34
C ASP A 107 9.68 4.52 5.18
N VAL A 108 10.64 5.15 4.49
CA VAL A 108 12.05 4.75 4.46
C VAL A 108 12.79 5.69 5.40
N THR A 109 13.38 5.13 6.45
CA THR A 109 13.97 5.91 7.54
C THR A 109 15.48 5.77 7.61
N ASP A 110 16.17 6.84 8.00
CA ASP A 110 17.60 6.76 8.28
C ASP A 110 17.85 6.05 9.61
N LYS A 111 18.65 4.98 9.59
CA LYS A 111 18.98 4.15 10.76
C LYS A 111 19.70 4.91 11.86
N ASN A 112 20.44 5.96 11.49
CA ASN A 112 21.28 6.71 12.40
C ASN A 112 20.51 7.84 13.10
N THR A 113 19.58 8.47 12.39
CA THR A 113 18.86 9.67 12.85
C THR A 113 17.40 9.39 13.19
N GLY A 114 16.82 8.33 12.61
CA GLY A 114 15.38 8.07 12.65
C GLY A 114 14.55 9.01 11.74
N GLY A 115 15.21 9.88 10.97
CA GLY A 115 14.53 10.79 10.04
C GLY A 115 13.88 10.04 8.87
N VAL A 116 12.69 10.47 8.47
CA VAL A 116 11.98 9.90 7.31
C VAL A 116 12.54 10.53 6.05
N ALA A 117 13.22 9.75 5.23
CA ALA A 117 13.84 10.23 3.99
C ALA A 117 12.95 10.07 2.77
N MET A 118 12.12 9.03 2.74
CA MET A 118 11.14 8.83 1.66
C MET A 118 9.80 8.33 2.21
N LYS A 119 8.72 8.67 1.50
CA LYS A 119 7.39 8.10 1.68
C LYS A 119 7.02 7.29 0.46
N CYS A 120 6.78 6.01 0.67
CA CYS A 120 6.49 5.05 -0.38
C CYS A 120 5.02 4.63 -0.35
N ILE A 121 4.46 4.38 -1.53
CA ILE A 121 3.11 3.86 -1.71
C ILE A 121 3.11 2.83 -2.84
N ILE A 122 2.38 1.73 -2.63
CA ILE A 122 2.09 0.76 -3.68
C ILE A 122 0.61 0.36 -3.59
N PRO A 123 -0.14 0.37 -4.71
CA PRO A 123 -1.53 -0.08 -4.75
C PRO A 123 -1.66 -1.60 -4.64
N ASN A 124 -2.87 -2.08 -4.32
CA ASN A 124 -3.22 -3.49 -4.43
C ASN A 124 -3.40 -3.90 -5.90
N GLY A 125 -2.91 -5.08 -6.28
CA GLY A 125 -3.16 -5.66 -7.59
C GLY A 125 -1.91 -6.20 -8.28
N GLU A 126 -2.12 -6.78 -9.46
CA GLU A 126 -1.07 -7.31 -10.34
C GLU A 126 -0.36 -6.17 -11.07
N GLY A 127 0.97 -6.29 -11.21
CA GLY A 127 1.77 -5.35 -11.99
C GLY A 127 1.67 -3.91 -11.52
N GLN A 128 1.58 -3.69 -10.22
CA GLN A 128 1.43 -2.34 -9.67
C GLN A 128 2.75 -1.57 -9.67
N THR A 129 2.64 -0.26 -9.51
CA THR A 129 3.79 0.63 -9.46
C THR A 129 4.07 1.04 -8.03
N LEU A 130 5.26 0.70 -7.52
CA LEU A 130 5.81 1.28 -6.30
C LEU A 130 6.29 2.69 -6.62
N ARG A 131 5.86 3.67 -5.83
CA ARG A 131 6.32 5.06 -5.91
C ARG A 131 6.80 5.51 -4.55
N CYS A 132 8.04 5.99 -4.48
CA CYS A 132 8.64 6.59 -3.30
C CYS A 132 8.99 8.05 -3.62
N ALA A 133 8.53 8.98 -2.79
CA ALA A 133 8.85 10.39 -2.90
C ALA A 133 9.79 10.79 -1.76
N PHE A 134 10.88 11.47 -2.09
CA PHE A 134 11.78 12.02 -1.09
C PHE A 134 11.09 13.12 -0.28
N THR A 135 11.44 13.25 0.99
CA THR A 135 10.97 14.30 1.89
C THR A 135 11.99 15.42 1.98
N ASP A 136 11.69 16.47 2.75
CA ASP A 136 12.62 17.55 3.11
C ASP A 136 13.92 17.06 3.78
N TYR A 137 13.95 15.80 4.20
CA TYR A 137 15.18 15.14 4.67
C TYR A 137 16.30 15.19 3.60
N ALA A 138 15.94 15.02 2.33
CA ALA A 138 16.88 15.04 1.20
C ALA A 138 17.54 16.40 1.00
N ASP A 139 16.90 17.50 1.35
CA ASP A 139 17.47 18.84 1.23
C ASP A 139 18.66 19.06 2.18
N ASN A 140 18.71 18.32 3.28
CA ASN A 140 19.72 18.43 4.32
C ASN A 140 20.72 17.25 4.32
N HIS A 141 20.50 16.23 3.50
CA HIS A 141 21.29 15.00 3.47
C HIS A 141 21.70 14.63 2.04
N ILE A 142 22.85 14.00 1.93
CA ILE A 142 23.44 13.51 0.65
C ILE A 142 23.90 12.07 0.80
N ASN A 143 24.30 11.45 -0.31
CA ASN A 143 24.88 10.10 -0.34
C ASN A 143 24.00 9.06 0.39
N MET A 144 22.68 9.20 0.23
CA MET A 144 21.72 8.29 0.83
C MET A 144 21.82 6.91 0.18
N LYS A 145 22.03 5.87 0.99
CA LYS A 145 22.14 4.47 0.55
C LYS A 145 21.29 3.59 1.43
N GLY A 146 20.53 2.70 0.81
CA GLY A 146 19.65 1.84 1.57
C GLY A 146 18.88 0.87 0.70
N ASP A 147 17.86 0.27 1.31
CA ASP A 147 17.01 -0.72 0.69
C ASP A 147 15.54 -0.39 0.89
N ILE A 148 14.76 -0.67 -0.15
CA ILE A 148 13.30 -0.63 -0.13
C ILE A 148 12.82 -2.07 -0.31
N HIS A 149 11.98 -2.54 0.62
CA HIS A 149 11.47 -3.90 0.64
C HIS A 149 9.97 -3.90 0.38
N VAL A 150 9.51 -4.78 -0.51
CA VAL A 150 8.09 -4.96 -0.81
C VAL A 150 7.75 -6.45 -0.89
N LEU A 151 6.60 -6.84 -0.34
CA LEU A 151 6.05 -8.18 -0.50
C LEU A 151 5.11 -8.26 -1.70
N ALA A 152 5.21 -9.34 -2.46
CA ALA A 152 4.26 -9.68 -3.51
C ALA A 152 4.02 -11.18 -3.60
N ASP A 153 2.80 -11.56 -4.00
CA ASP A 153 2.44 -12.92 -4.32
C ASP A 153 2.64 -13.16 -5.83
N VAL A 154 3.21 -14.29 -6.21
CA VAL A 154 3.29 -14.67 -7.63
C VAL A 154 1.96 -15.29 -8.06
N THR A 155 1.28 -14.67 -9.03
CA THR A 155 -0.09 -15.06 -9.41
C THR A 155 -0.18 -16.07 -10.55
N ARG A 156 0.94 -16.30 -11.28
CA ARG A 156 0.98 -17.18 -12.46
C ARG A 156 2.19 -18.08 -12.49
N ALA A 157 2.00 -19.28 -13.00
CA ALA A 157 3.11 -20.14 -13.35
C ALA A 157 3.87 -19.55 -14.53
N THR A 158 5.21 -19.62 -14.50
CA THR A 158 6.07 -19.15 -15.57
C THR A 158 7.27 -20.07 -15.73
N THR A 159 7.74 -20.26 -16.94
CA THR A 159 8.99 -20.93 -17.26
C THR A 159 10.20 -19.98 -17.16
N SER A 160 9.95 -18.68 -17.01
CA SER A 160 11.03 -17.72 -16.77
C SER A 160 11.68 -18.00 -15.42
N THR A 161 13.00 -17.87 -15.38
CA THR A 161 13.79 -17.89 -14.15
C THR A 161 14.13 -16.48 -13.65
N ARG A 162 13.53 -15.45 -14.26
CA ARG A 162 13.82 -14.04 -13.98
C ARG A 162 12.59 -13.21 -14.15
N PHE A 163 12.46 -12.18 -13.29
CA PHE A 163 11.49 -11.10 -13.42
C PHE A 163 12.15 -9.80 -13.83
N GLU A 164 11.43 -8.97 -14.60
CA GLU A 164 11.87 -7.65 -15.05
C GLU A 164 11.05 -6.55 -14.40
N PHE A 165 11.73 -5.57 -13.82
CA PHE A 165 11.18 -4.39 -13.16
C PHE A 165 11.50 -3.16 -14.01
N LYS A 166 10.47 -2.42 -14.41
CA LYS A 166 10.65 -1.23 -15.24
C LYS A 166 10.68 0.03 -14.38
N LEU A 167 11.70 0.80 -14.57
CA LEU A 167 11.86 2.13 -14.00
C LEU A 167 11.53 3.18 -15.06
N SER A 168 11.52 4.47 -14.72
CA SER A 168 11.40 5.53 -15.72
C SER A 168 12.63 5.55 -16.68
N HIS A 169 12.51 6.26 -17.79
CA HIS A 169 13.60 6.47 -18.75
C HIS A 169 14.23 5.18 -19.34
N ASP A 170 13.37 4.19 -19.65
CA ASP A 170 13.78 2.91 -20.26
C ASP A 170 14.80 2.08 -19.45
N ILE A 171 14.93 2.35 -18.16
CA ILE A 171 15.75 1.54 -17.27
C ILE A 171 14.95 0.29 -16.88
N THR A 172 15.54 -0.88 -17.07
CA THR A 172 15.00 -2.15 -16.62
C THR A 172 15.99 -2.83 -15.68
N LEU A 173 15.53 -3.22 -14.49
CA LEU A 173 16.25 -4.10 -13.59
C LEU A 173 15.69 -5.51 -13.72
N SER A 174 16.52 -6.52 -13.53
CA SER A 174 16.07 -7.89 -13.51
C SER A 174 16.58 -8.62 -12.28
N ALA A 175 15.70 -9.44 -11.68
CA ALA A 175 16.04 -10.32 -10.58
C ALA A 175 15.87 -11.77 -10.99
N ASP A 176 16.85 -12.60 -10.67
CA ASP A 176 16.68 -14.05 -10.76
C ASP A 176 15.67 -14.50 -9.71
N ILE A 177 14.79 -15.42 -10.10
CA ILE A 177 13.83 -16.03 -9.19
C ILE A 177 14.59 -17.12 -8.40
N GLU A 178 14.65 -16.97 -7.09
CA GLU A 178 15.25 -17.98 -6.22
C GLU A 178 14.61 -19.34 -6.51
N HIS A 179 15.40 -20.41 -6.63
CA HIS A 179 14.98 -21.77 -7.04
C HIS A 179 14.38 -21.89 -8.46
N GLY A 180 14.53 -20.88 -9.33
CA GLY A 180 14.17 -20.94 -10.73
C GLY A 180 12.71 -20.58 -11.04
N ASN A 181 12.10 -21.30 -11.96
CA ASN A 181 10.76 -20.99 -12.45
C ASN A 181 9.65 -21.19 -11.41
N VAL A 182 8.47 -20.62 -11.69
CA VAL A 182 7.27 -20.79 -10.86
C VAL A 182 6.39 -21.89 -11.46
N VAL A 183 6.14 -22.95 -10.70
CA VAL A 183 5.25 -24.03 -11.12
C VAL A 183 3.81 -23.80 -10.64
N PRO A 184 2.80 -24.40 -11.29
CA PRO A 184 1.45 -24.42 -10.75
C PRO A 184 1.41 -24.95 -9.32
N ASN A 185 0.40 -24.58 -8.55
CA ASN A 185 0.17 -25.19 -7.25
C ASN A 185 0.11 -26.71 -7.38
N ALA A 186 0.63 -27.41 -6.36
CA ALA A 186 0.57 -28.86 -6.34
C ALA A 186 -0.90 -29.30 -6.38
N VAL A 187 -1.25 -30.04 -7.43
CA VAL A 187 -2.52 -30.75 -7.48
C VAL A 187 -2.50 -31.79 -6.36
N GLY A 188 -3.53 -31.79 -5.52
CA GLY A 188 -3.82 -32.96 -4.73
C GLY A 188 -3.43 -32.99 -3.27
N TYR A 189 -3.08 -31.86 -2.63
CA TYR A 189 -3.03 -31.84 -1.16
C TYR A 189 -4.46 -31.99 -0.62
N ALA A 190 -4.79 -33.18 -0.19
CA ALA A 190 -6.07 -33.50 0.43
C ALA A 190 -5.82 -34.58 1.47
N PRO A 191 -5.48 -34.17 2.69
CA PRO A 191 -5.27 -35.10 3.79
C PRO A 191 -6.56 -35.88 4.11
N ASP A 192 -6.40 -37.02 4.72
CA ASP A 192 -7.50 -37.90 5.14
C ASP A 192 -8.12 -37.44 6.47
N THR A 193 -7.55 -36.44 7.11
CA THR A 193 -8.04 -35.82 8.35
C THR A 193 -8.46 -34.40 8.07
N PRO A 194 -9.38 -33.83 8.87
CA PRO A 194 -9.71 -32.43 8.78
C PRO A 194 -8.48 -31.53 8.88
N TRP A 195 -8.48 -30.48 8.10
CA TRP A 195 -7.42 -29.46 8.15
C TRP A 195 -8.01 -28.08 7.97
N LYS A 196 -7.20 -27.07 8.31
CA LYS A 196 -7.63 -25.67 8.32
C LYS A 196 -6.63 -24.82 7.56
N ASN A 197 -7.16 -23.80 6.88
CA ASN A 197 -6.38 -22.78 6.20
C ASN A 197 -6.98 -21.40 6.44
N GLY A 198 -6.20 -20.35 6.23
CA GLY A 198 -6.68 -18.98 6.33
C GLY A 198 -5.65 -17.97 5.82
N TRP A 199 -6.13 -16.80 5.46
CA TRP A 199 -5.29 -15.68 5.04
C TRP A 199 -5.98 -14.35 5.32
N GLN A 200 -5.19 -13.31 5.41
CA GLN A 200 -5.67 -11.92 5.52
C GLN A 200 -6.28 -11.47 4.19
N LEU A 201 -7.42 -10.81 4.23
CA LEU A 201 -8.02 -10.20 3.06
C LEU A 201 -7.37 -8.84 2.79
N HIS A 202 -6.89 -8.62 1.55
CA HIS A 202 -6.04 -7.47 1.23
C HIS A 202 -6.69 -6.42 0.32
N GLU A 203 -7.94 -6.60 -0.07
CA GLU A 203 -8.64 -5.69 -0.98
C GLU A 203 -9.25 -4.48 -0.25
N GLY A 204 -8.41 -3.69 0.44
CA GLY A 204 -8.84 -2.53 1.21
C GLY A 204 -9.47 -2.89 2.57
N HIS A 205 -9.33 -4.14 3.02
CA HIS A 205 -9.92 -4.69 4.22
C HIS A 205 -8.91 -5.51 5.02
N ASN A 206 -7.79 -4.89 5.38
CA ASN A 206 -6.71 -5.56 6.13
C ASN A 206 -7.18 -6.10 7.48
N GLU A 207 -8.29 -5.60 8.02
CA GLU A 207 -8.94 -6.05 9.24
C GLU A 207 -9.75 -7.35 9.09
N ARG A 208 -9.82 -7.94 7.89
CA ARG A 208 -10.62 -9.13 7.60
C ARG A 208 -9.77 -10.33 7.27
N PHE A 209 -10.25 -11.49 7.67
CA PHE A 209 -9.64 -12.78 7.37
C PHE A 209 -10.61 -13.70 6.65
N THR A 210 -10.08 -14.51 5.74
CA THR A 210 -10.76 -15.67 5.18
C THR A 210 -10.26 -16.91 5.89
N TRP A 211 -11.18 -17.82 6.23
CA TRP A 211 -10.89 -19.10 6.84
C TRP A 211 -11.57 -20.23 6.08
N GLU A 212 -10.92 -21.38 6.04
CA GLU A 212 -11.42 -22.58 5.41
C GLU A 212 -11.16 -23.77 6.33
N VAL A 213 -12.22 -24.53 6.65
CA VAL A 213 -12.16 -25.81 7.38
C VAL A 213 -12.48 -26.90 6.38
N PHE A 214 -11.53 -27.75 6.11
CA PHE A 214 -11.64 -28.83 5.15
C PHE A 214 -11.99 -30.13 5.85
N ILE A 215 -12.94 -30.89 5.30
CA ILE A 215 -13.58 -32.02 5.96
C ILE A 215 -13.67 -33.19 4.98
N PRO A 216 -12.75 -34.20 5.10
CA PRO A 216 -12.84 -35.44 4.35
C PRO A 216 -13.91 -36.33 4.99
N GLU A 217 -15.07 -36.53 4.34
CA GLU A 217 -16.20 -37.24 4.91
C GLU A 217 -15.90 -38.69 5.25
N ARG A 218 -15.10 -39.37 4.41
CA ARG A 218 -14.82 -40.80 4.50
C ARG A 218 -14.26 -41.30 5.84
N ASN A 219 -13.70 -40.40 6.65
CA ASN A 219 -13.11 -40.72 7.96
C ASN A 219 -13.96 -40.24 9.13
N ILE A 220 -15.17 -39.78 8.84
CA ILE A 220 -16.15 -39.35 9.83
C ILE A 220 -17.27 -40.38 9.87
N HIS A 221 -17.49 -40.99 11.05
CA HIS A 221 -18.42 -42.11 11.21
C HIS A 221 -19.70 -41.77 11.95
N SER A 222 -19.85 -40.52 12.39
CA SER A 222 -21.07 -40.01 12.98
C SER A 222 -22.14 -39.78 11.91
N ASP A 223 -23.44 -39.95 12.26
CA ASP A 223 -24.56 -39.63 11.36
C ASP A 223 -24.65 -38.13 11.01
N THR A 224 -24.05 -37.28 11.83
CA THR A 224 -23.99 -35.82 11.65
C THR A 224 -22.59 -35.36 11.86
N ILE A 225 -22.03 -34.67 10.86
CA ILE A 225 -20.75 -34.01 10.96
C ILE A 225 -20.93 -32.73 11.79
N SER A 226 -20.15 -32.62 12.87
CA SER A 226 -20.16 -31.47 13.77
C SER A 226 -18.83 -30.73 13.71
N VAL A 227 -18.89 -29.41 13.61
CA VAL A 227 -17.70 -28.54 13.58
C VAL A 227 -17.87 -27.47 14.64
N THR A 228 -16.93 -27.43 15.59
CA THR A 228 -16.80 -26.34 16.57
C THR A 228 -15.58 -25.52 16.20
N ASP A 229 -15.79 -24.27 15.82
CA ASP A 229 -14.70 -23.33 15.47
C ASP A 229 -14.50 -22.33 16.59
N THR A 230 -13.26 -22.11 17.00
CA THR A 230 -12.91 -21.25 18.13
C THR A 230 -11.91 -20.18 17.69
N PHE A 231 -12.32 -18.92 17.83
CA PHE A 231 -11.57 -17.75 17.47
C PHE A 231 -10.59 -17.34 18.58
N ASP A 232 -9.43 -16.85 18.16
CA ASP A 232 -8.46 -16.26 19.07
C ASP A 232 -9.02 -14.97 19.72
N THR A 233 -8.67 -14.76 20.97
CA THR A 233 -8.97 -13.54 21.71
C THR A 233 -7.78 -12.59 21.83
N ALA A 234 -6.59 -13.01 21.35
CA ALA A 234 -5.41 -12.17 21.31
C ALA A 234 -5.66 -10.91 20.47
N HIS A 235 -4.96 -9.83 20.80
CA HIS A 235 -5.08 -8.55 20.09
C HIS A 235 -6.52 -8.01 19.98
N GLY A 236 -7.38 -8.30 20.97
CA GLY A 236 -8.79 -7.91 20.97
C GLY A 236 -9.72 -8.88 20.25
N GLY A 237 -9.17 -9.93 19.64
CA GLY A 237 -9.94 -10.97 18.97
C GLY A 237 -10.64 -10.51 17.68
N TYR A 238 -11.45 -11.40 17.13
CA TYR A 238 -12.25 -11.17 15.94
C TYR A 238 -13.59 -11.91 16.02
N LYS A 239 -14.50 -11.58 15.12
CA LYS A 239 -15.85 -12.15 15.04
C LYS A 239 -16.21 -12.51 13.62
N LEU A 240 -17.26 -13.29 13.43
CA LEU A 240 -17.81 -13.57 12.11
C LEU A 240 -18.17 -12.27 11.37
N PHE A 241 -17.81 -12.20 10.10
CA PHE A 241 -18.24 -11.15 9.21
C PHE A 241 -19.44 -11.64 8.41
N ASN A 242 -20.65 -11.38 8.93
CA ASN A 242 -21.91 -11.77 8.34
C ASN A 242 -22.81 -10.54 8.12
N ASP A 243 -22.25 -9.42 7.65
CA ASP A 243 -23.01 -8.19 7.46
C ASP A 243 -24.02 -8.33 6.30
N PRO A 244 -25.32 -8.43 6.57
CA PRO A 244 -26.34 -8.53 5.53
C PRO A 244 -26.62 -7.20 4.82
N SER A 245 -26.09 -6.06 5.34
CA SER A 245 -26.37 -4.73 4.81
C SER A 245 -25.58 -4.39 3.56
N THR A 246 -24.46 -5.06 3.33
CA THR A 246 -23.56 -4.76 2.22
C THR A 246 -23.91 -5.45 0.91
N ASP A 247 -24.50 -6.65 0.95
CA ASP A 247 -25.09 -7.37 -0.21
C ASP A 247 -25.77 -8.65 0.28
N PRO A 248 -27.07 -8.91 0.00
CA PRO A 248 -27.72 -10.18 0.31
C PRO A 248 -27.06 -11.39 -0.37
N ASN A 249 -26.28 -11.17 -1.44
CA ASN A 249 -25.49 -12.18 -2.14
C ASN A 249 -24.01 -12.13 -1.80
N ALA A 250 -23.62 -11.43 -0.74
CA ALA A 250 -22.23 -11.21 -0.38
C ALA A 250 -21.45 -12.53 -0.38
N TRP A 251 -20.43 -12.60 -1.21
CA TRP A 251 -19.49 -13.72 -1.33
C TRP A 251 -18.76 -14.02 0.00
N GLN A 252 -18.78 -13.07 0.94
CA GLN A 252 -18.18 -13.17 2.28
C GLN A 252 -19.08 -13.86 3.31
N ARG A 253 -20.19 -14.45 2.93
CA ARG A 253 -21.01 -15.22 3.86
C ARG A 253 -20.49 -16.63 4.05
N THR A 254 -20.71 -17.18 5.23
CA THR A 254 -20.37 -18.58 5.51
C THR A 254 -21.11 -19.52 4.56
N ARG A 255 -20.37 -20.44 3.95
CA ARG A 255 -20.87 -21.45 3.02
C ARG A 255 -20.22 -22.80 3.29
N LEU A 256 -20.99 -23.84 3.08
CA LEU A 256 -20.49 -25.20 2.94
C LEU A 256 -20.33 -25.49 1.44
N LEU A 257 -19.09 -25.71 1.01
CA LEU A 257 -18.77 -26.11 -0.36
C LEU A 257 -18.56 -27.62 -0.38
N LYS A 258 -19.05 -28.30 -1.43
CA LYS A 258 -19.01 -29.75 -1.57
C LYS A 258 -18.42 -30.17 -2.90
N TRP A 259 -17.48 -31.10 -2.86
CA TRP A 259 -17.04 -31.93 -3.98
C TRP A 259 -17.57 -33.34 -3.77
N ASN A 260 -18.13 -33.96 -4.80
CA ASN A 260 -18.77 -35.27 -4.67
C ASN A 260 -17.80 -36.39 -4.37
N SER A 261 -16.49 -36.15 -4.55
CA SER A 261 -15.44 -37.11 -4.24
C SER A 261 -14.11 -36.45 -3.89
N LEU A 262 -13.25 -37.19 -3.17
CA LEU A 262 -11.86 -36.79 -2.95
C LEU A 262 -11.10 -36.60 -4.26
N ALA A 263 -11.41 -37.35 -5.31
CA ALA A 263 -10.78 -37.21 -6.62
C ALA A 263 -11.12 -35.85 -7.27
N GLU A 264 -12.38 -35.44 -7.21
CA GLU A 264 -12.82 -34.12 -7.70
C GLU A 264 -12.16 -32.98 -6.92
N PHE A 265 -12.09 -33.08 -5.59
CA PHE A 265 -11.38 -32.11 -4.77
C PHE A 265 -9.90 -31.99 -5.17
N LYS A 266 -9.21 -33.14 -5.32
CA LYS A 266 -7.81 -33.17 -5.74
C LYS A 266 -7.57 -32.59 -7.14
N ALA A 267 -8.56 -32.67 -8.02
CA ALA A 267 -8.51 -32.10 -9.37
C ALA A 267 -8.78 -30.58 -9.42
N ASP A 268 -9.16 -29.97 -8.27
CA ASP A 268 -9.47 -28.54 -8.14
C ASP A 268 -8.53 -27.84 -7.15
N PRO A 269 -7.26 -27.61 -7.48
CA PRO A 269 -6.30 -26.98 -6.59
C PRO A 269 -6.65 -25.51 -6.25
N SER A 270 -7.58 -24.92 -6.99
CA SER A 270 -8.06 -23.56 -6.75
C SER A 270 -9.27 -23.49 -5.81
N HIS A 271 -9.87 -24.66 -5.49
CA HIS A 271 -11.11 -24.79 -4.72
C HIS A 271 -12.28 -23.97 -5.28
N GLN A 272 -12.34 -23.81 -6.61
CA GLN A 272 -13.37 -23.06 -7.31
C GLN A 272 -14.38 -23.93 -8.06
N LYS A 273 -14.07 -25.23 -8.27
CA LYS A 273 -14.88 -26.15 -9.06
C LYS A 273 -15.68 -27.13 -8.17
N TYR A 274 -16.22 -26.60 -7.08
CA TYR A 274 -17.11 -27.36 -6.22
C TYR A 274 -18.45 -27.67 -6.93
N ASN A 275 -19.07 -28.81 -6.56
CA ASN A 275 -20.34 -29.22 -7.11
C ASN A 275 -21.51 -28.43 -6.51
N GLU A 276 -21.45 -28.13 -5.21
CA GLU A 276 -22.50 -27.44 -4.48
C GLU A 276 -21.91 -26.32 -3.59
N SER A 277 -22.61 -25.17 -3.52
CA SER A 277 -22.34 -24.08 -2.60
C SER A 277 -23.58 -23.83 -1.75
N ILE A 278 -23.55 -24.29 -0.53
CA ILE A 278 -24.70 -24.42 0.37
C ILE A 278 -24.62 -23.29 1.41
N PRO A 279 -25.58 -22.35 1.45
CA PRO A 279 -25.63 -21.33 2.49
C PRO A 279 -26.07 -21.95 3.82
N VAL A 280 -25.84 -21.23 4.93
CA VAL A 280 -26.43 -21.59 6.24
C VAL A 280 -27.95 -21.69 6.10
N GLY A 281 -28.53 -22.77 6.62
CA GLY A 281 -29.94 -23.11 6.44
C GLY A 281 -30.27 -23.83 5.12
N GLY A 282 -29.27 -24.01 4.23
CA GLY A 282 -29.45 -24.71 2.95
C GLY A 282 -29.52 -26.22 3.10
N ALA A 283 -30.17 -26.88 2.15
CA ALA A 283 -30.32 -28.35 2.14
C ALA A 283 -28.99 -29.02 1.75
N VAL A 284 -28.65 -30.11 2.43
CA VAL A 284 -27.51 -30.97 2.17
C VAL A 284 -27.75 -32.39 2.68
N ASN A 285 -27.44 -33.41 1.89
CA ASN A 285 -27.47 -34.84 2.29
C ASN A 285 -28.81 -35.26 2.98
N GLY A 286 -29.92 -34.76 2.52
CA GLY A 286 -31.23 -35.06 3.11
C GLY A 286 -31.60 -34.29 4.40
N GLY A 287 -30.76 -33.35 4.82
CA GLY A 287 -31.03 -32.45 5.94
C GLY A 287 -30.60 -31.02 5.64
N THR A 288 -30.01 -30.33 6.62
CA THR A 288 -29.69 -28.89 6.52
C THR A 288 -28.29 -28.61 7.05
N PHE A 289 -27.57 -27.71 6.41
CA PHE A 289 -26.36 -27.10 6.96
C PHE A 289 -26.76 -26.05 8.01
N ALA A 290 -26.68 -26.43 9.28
CA ALA A 290 -26.98 -25.55 10.40
C ALA A 290 -25.71 -24.88 10.94
N MET A 291 -25.81 -23.65 11.39
CA MET A 291 -24.75 -22.93 12.07
C MET A 291 -25.30 -22.01 13.13
N THR A 292 -24.68 -22.00 14.30
CA THR A 292 -24.96 -21.07 15.41
C THR A 292 -23.70 -20.38 15.83
N GLU A 293 -23.70 -19.06 15.80
CA GLU A 293 -22.59 -18.24 16.30
C GLU A 293 -22.54 -18.29 17.83
N THR A 294 -21.33 -18.33 18.37
CA THR A 294 -21.05 -18.28 19.82
C THR A 294 -20.29 -16.99 20.14
N SER A 295 -20.02 -16.73 21.40
CA SER A 295 -19.19 -15.57 21.80
C SER A 295 -17.74 -15.61 21.28
N THR A 296 -17.23 -16.78 20.95
CA THR A 296 -15.83 -17.01 20.55
C THR A 296 -15.71 -17.91 19.32
N GLY A 297 -16.69 -17.88 18.42
CA GLY A 297 -16.63 -18.70 17.22
C GLY A 297 -18.01 -19.13 16.74
N PHE A 298 -18.15 -20.39 16.32
CA PHE A 298 -19.43 -20.97 15.92
C PHE A 298 -19.46 -22.48 16.11
N VAL A 299 -20.66 -23.04 16.15
CA VAL A 299 -20.90 -24.46 15.98
C VAL A 299 -21.70 -24.66 14.69
N ALA A 300 -21.21 -25.53 13.81
CA ALA A 300 -21.90 -25.90 12.58
C ALA A 300 -22.12 -27.41 12.53
N SER A 301 -23.20 -27.82 11.84
CA SER A 301 -23.49 -29.24 11.65
C SER A 301 -24.25 -29.49 10.34
N PHE A 302 -24.07 -30.69 9.79
CA PHE A 302 -24.81 -31.16 8.62
C PHE A 302 -24.78 -32.69 8.58
N PRO A 303 -25.81 -33.35 7.95
CA PRO A 303 -25.85 -34.80 7.86
C PRO A 303 -24.65 -35.36 7.10
N ASN A 304 -24.08 -36.43 7.62
CA ASN A 304 -23.08 -37.25 6.92
C ASN A 304 -23.77 -38.07 5.82
N SER A 305 -23.21 -38.07 4.63
CA SER A 305 -23.75 -38.90 3.53
C SER A 305 -23.12 -40.29 3.48
N ASN A 306 -22.10 -40.54 4.32
CA ASN A 306 -21.32 -41.79 4.35
C ASN A 306 -20.71 -42.10 2.97
N SER A 307 -20.21 -41.09 2.27
CA SER A 307 -19.62 -41.19 0.94
C SER A 307 -18.13 -40.82 0.93
N ASP A 308 -17.53 -40.67 -0.27
CA ASP A 308 -16.18 -40.16 -0.46
C ASP A 308 -16.18 -38.62 -0.71
N ALA A 309 -17.25 -37.93 -0.31
CA ALA A 309 -17.37 -36.49 -0.50
C ALA A 309 -16.32 -35.72 0.31
N TYR A 310 -15.96 -34.56 -0.19
CA TYR A 310 -15.04 -33.66 0.46
C TYR A 310 -15.74 -32.32 0.65
N TYR A 311 -15.73 -31.77 1.86
CA TYR A 311 -16.38 -30.52 2.18
C TYR A 311 -15.38 -29.47 2.61
N MET A 312 -15.79 -28.21 2.47
CA MET A 312 -15.07 -27.05 2.99
C MET A 312 -16.07 -26.05 3.57
N ILE A 313 -15.97 -25.74 4.84
CA ILE A 313 -16.67 -24.58 5.41
C ILE A 313 -15.79 -23.36 5.18
N LYS A 314 -16.24 -22.46 4.31
CA LYS A 314 -15.60 -21.18 4.04
C LYS A 314 -16.35 -20.06 4.71
N TYR A 315 -15.63 -19.23 5.48
CA TYR A 315 -16.20 -18.12 6.21
C TYR A 315 -15.19 -16.97 6.35
N TYR A 316 -15.70 -15.83 6.77
CA TYR A 316 -14.96 -14.60 6.89
C TYR A 316 -15.11 -14.05 8.30
N THR A 317 -14.05 -13.41 8.78
CA THR A 317 -14.04 -12.75 10.08
C THR A 317 -13.52 -11.33 9.95
N VAL A 318 -13.85 -10.50 10.93
CA VAL A 318 -13.36 -9.12 11.03
C VAL A 318 -12.81 -8.89 12.43
N LEU A 319 -11.69 -8.20 12.53
CA LEU A 319 -11.10 -7.83 13.82
C LEU A 319 -12.06 -6.94 14.61
N ASN A 320 -12.19 -7.19 15.92
CA ASN A 320 -12.93 -6.33 16.82
C ASN A 320 -12.26 -4.94 16.98
N VAL A 321 -10.95 -4.91 16.81
CA VAL A 321 -10.11 -3.70 16.84
C VAL A 321 -9.32 -3.65 15.52
N PRO A 322 -9.81 -2.94 14.48
CA PRO A 322 -9.21 -2.90 13.15
C PRO A 322 -7.73 -2.48 13.15
N GLU A 323 -7.35 -1.60 14.07
CA GLU A 323 -5.96 -1.09 14.21
C GLU A 323 -4.96 -2.18 14.61
N ASN A 324 -5.45 -3.35 15.05
CA ASN A 324 -4.63 -4.51 15.35
C ASN A 324 -4.28 -5.36 14.11
N ALA A 325 -4.79 -4.99 12.92
CA ALA A 325 -4.30 -5.51 11.64
C ALA A 325 -2.92 -4.93 11.28
N LYS A 326 -1.96 -5.08 12.17
CA LYS A 326 -0.60 -4.53 12.02
C LYS A 326 0.46 -5.62 12.08
N ALA A 327 1.56 -5.37 11.38
CA ALA A 327 2.68 -6.28 11.30
C ALA A 327 3.16 -6.78 12.67
N GLY A 328 3.47 -8.06 12.73
CA GLY A 328 3.91 -8.77 13.92
C GLY A 328 2.78 -9.37 14.76
N ASN A 329 1.53 -8.98 14.58
CA ASN A 329 0.40 -9.64 15.24
C ASN A 329 0.09 -10.98 14.55
N VAL A 330 -0.24 -11.98 15.37
CA VAL A 330 -0.62 -13.32 14.92
C VAL A 330 -2.02 -13.63 15.44
N PHE A 331 -2.88 -14.14 14.57
CA PHE A 331 -4.25 -14.52 14.88
C PHE A 331 -4.41 -16.02 14.65
N ASN A 332 -4.74 -16.75 15.72
CA ASN A 332 -4.91 -18.20 15.68
C ASN A 332 -6.38 -18.55 15.53
N ASN A 333 -6.66 -19.66 14.86
CA ASN A 333 -8.00 -20.18 14.74
C ASN A 333 -7.98 -21.71 14.80
N LYS A 334 -8.80 -22.26 15.68
CA LYS A 334 -8.89 -23.70 15.96
C LYS A 334 -10.27 -24.22 15.59
N ALA A 335 -10.32 -25.34 14.90
CA ALA A 335 -11.54 -26.08 14.65
C ALA A 335 -11.43 -27.49 15.24
N ASP A 336 -12.53 -27.96 15.80
CA ASP A 336 -12.76 -29.37 16.12
C ASP A 336 -13.84 -29.92 15.16
N VAL A 337 -13.51 -30.98 14.46
CA VAL A 337 -14.42 -31.69 13.55
C VAL A 337 -14.61 -33.11 14.08
N ASP A 338 -15.74 -33.39 14.72
CA ASP A 338 -16.06 -34.69 15.33
C ASP A 338 -14.92 -35.21 16.23
N GLY A 339 -14.34 -34.37 17.07
CA GLY A 339 -13.26 -34.72 17.97
C GLY A 339 -11.85 -34.68 17.35
N MET A 340 -11.75 -34.39 16.05
CA MET A 340 -10.46 -34.19 15.37
C MET A 340 -10.13 -32.68 15.31
N THR A 341 -9.11 -32.28 16.07
CA THR A 341 -8.69 -30.88 16.14
C THR A 341 -7.77 -30.49 15.01
N THR A 342 -7.99 -29.34 14.43
CA THR A 342 -7.08 -28.66 13.48
C THR A 342 -6.97 -27.19 13.79
N GLU A 343 -5.85 -26.56 13.45
CA GLU A 343 -5.62 -25.14 13.69
C GLU A 343 -4.82 -24.49 12.56
N HIS A 344 -4.96 -23.19 12.42
CA HIS A 344 -4.16 -22.38 11.51
C HIS A 344 -3.94 -21.00 12.09
N SER A 345 -2.77 -20.40 11.80
CA SER A 345 -2.38 -19.06 12.26
C SER A 345 -2.15 -18.13 11.09
N ILE A 346 -2.68 -16.92 11.17
CA ILE A 346 -2.44 -15.85 10.23
C ILE A 346 -1.52 -14.83 10.90
N ALA A 347 -0.29 -14.72 10.42
CA ALA A 347 0.61 -13.66 10.80
C ALA A 347 0.37 -12.44 9.89
N ILE A 348 0.26 -11.26 10.49
CA ILE A 348 0.19 -10.01 9.72
C ILE A 348 1.59 -9.60 9.33
N ASP A 349 1.86 -9.61 8.04
CA ASP A 349 3.14 -9.23 7.49
C ASP A 349 3.30 -7.71 7.34
N THR A 350 4.53 -7.24 7.44
CA THR A 350 4.92 -5.93 6.95
C THR A 350 5.00 -6.00 5.43
N VAL A 351 4.07 -5.35 4.72
CA VAL A 351 3.97 -5.43 3.26
C VAL A 351 5.04 -4.59 2.56
N GLY A 352 5.48 -3.50 3.20
CA GLY A 352 6.55 -2.66 2.70
C GLY A 352 7.28 -1.97 3.85
N TRP A 353 8.58 -1.85 3.72
CA TRP A 353 9.45 -1.14 4.66
C TRP A 353 10.73 -0.72 3.96
N GLY A 354 11.50 0.15 4.58
CA GLY A 354 12.80 0.52 4.07
C GLY A 354 13.64 1.25 5.09
N ASP A 355 14.92 1.20 4.89
CA ASP A 355 15.88 1.90 5.70
C ASP A 355 17.08 2.38 4.86
N LEU A 356 17.78 3.37 5.36
CA LEU A 356 18.94 3.93 4.70
C LEU A 356 19.97 4.46 5.72
N SER A 357 21.12 4.85 5.21
CA SER A 357 22.08 5.72 5.87
C SER A 357 22.38 6.91 4.96
N SER A 358 22.74 8.03 5.53
CA SER A 358 23.03 9.27 4.83
C SER A 358 24.19 10.04 5.46
N GLU A 359 24.65 11.06 4.76
CA GLU A 359 25.59 12.06 5.24
C GLU A 359 24.89 13.43 5.28
N ASN A 360 25.26 14.27 6.24
CA ASN A 360 24.75 15.64 6.25
C ASN A 360 25.26 16.40 5.05
N ARG A 361 24.39 17.19 4.42
CA ARG A 361 24.78 18.10 3.35
C ARG A 361 25.72 19.18 3.93
N PRO A 362 26.89 19.42 3.32
CA PRO A 362 27.80 20.48 3.78
C PRO A 362 27.09 21.84 3.74
N THR A 363 27.14 22.55 4.86
CA THR A 363 26.63 23.94 4.88
C THR A 363 27.49 24.79 3.96
N PRO A 364 26.88 25.54 3.01
CA PRO A 364 27.64 26.48 2.18
C PRO A 364 28.46 27.43 3.08
N PRO A 365 29.72 27.73 2.76
CA PRO A 365 30.50 28.69 3.54
C PRO A 365 29.71 30.00 3.58
N ALA A 366 29.62 30.58 4.79
CA ALA A 366 28.96 31.86 4.95
C ALA A 366 29.58 32.88 3.96
N PRO A 367 28.76 33.66 3.26
CA PRO A 367 29.27 34.64 2.32
C PRO A 367 30.30 35.50 3.04
N SER A 368 31.56 35.50 2.55
CA SER A 368 32.61 36.35 3.10
C SER A 368 32.11 37.79 2.99
N THR A 369 31.75 38.40 4.12
CA THR A 369 31.51 39.83 4.20
C THR A 369 32.83 40.52 3.89
N SER A 370 33.05 40.83 2.62
CA SER A 370 34.12 41.76 2.25
C SER A 370 33.85 43.09 2.96
N THR A 371 34.60 43.32 4.02
CA THR A 371 34.58 44.65 4.67
C THR A 371 34.96 45.66 3.59
N PRO A 372 34.08 46.64 3.31
CA PRO A 372 34.41 47.71 2.36
C PRO A 372 35.73 48.38 2.81
N PRO A 373 36.65 48.74 1.91
CA PRO A 373 37.86 49.43 2.30
C PRO A 373 37.47 50.72 3.04
N ALA A 374 38.03 50.91 4.24
CA ALA A 374 37.82 52.08 5.06
C ALA A 374 38.21 53.33 4.25
N THR A 375 37.24 54.04 3.78
CA THR A 375 37.43 55.37 3.18
C THR A 375 37.91 56.28 4.29
N THR A 376 39.21 56.61 4.29
CA THR A 376 39.80 57.60 5.17
C THR A 376 39.22 58.98 4.80
N VAL A 377 38.22 59.43 5.53
CA VAL A 377 37.66 60.76 5.38
C VAL A 377 38.54 61.69 6.21
N THR A 378 39.36 62.48 5.55
CA THR A 378 40.07 63.59 6.16
C THR A 378 39.07 64.56 6.78
N PRO A 379 39.16 64.91 8.08
CA PRO A 379 38.26 65.91 8.67
C PRO A 379 38.60 67.32 8.20
N SER A 380 37.62 68.02 7.63
CA SER A 380 37.66 69.49 7.43
C SER A 380 37.00 70.13 8.65
N PRO A 381 37.60 71.22 9.18
CA PRO A 381 37.15 71.88 10.37
C PRO A 381 36.12 72.96 10.03
N PHE A 382 35.33 73.33 11.00
CA PHE A 382 34.31 74.45 11.16
C PHE A 382 32.88 73.92 11.21
N GLU A 383 32.01 74.29 12.09
CA GLU A 383 31.94 75.34 13.06
C GLU A 383 30.92 74.95 14.15
N SER A 384 31.12 75.53 15.32
CA SER A 384 30.35 75.38 16.53
C SER A 384 29.09 76.25 16.45
N THR A 385 27.89 75.76 16.77
CA THR A 385 26.84 76.56 17.41
C THR A 385 25.97 75.69 18.32
N THR A 386 25.85 76.22 19.46
CA THR A 386 25.17 75.95 20.72
C THR A 386 23.70 75.55 20.68
N GLU A 387 23.34 74.79 21.71
CA GLU A 387 22.14 74.90 22.56
C GLU A 387 20.83 74.32 22.07
N ALA A 388 20.25 73.30 22.71
CA ALA A 388 19.47 73.33 23.94
C ALA A 388 18.91 71.95 24.27
N THR A 389 19.14 71.51 25.51
CA THR A 389 18.37 70.50 26.23
C THR A 389 17.00 71.05 26.61
N PRO A 390 15.92 70.27 26.74
CA PRO A 390 15.73 69.41 27.93
C PRO A 390 15.01 68.05 27.72
N SER A 391 15.36 67.21 28.61
CA SER A 391 14.68 65.98 29.15
C SER A 391 13.33 66.39 29.82
N PRO A 392 12.59 65.39 30.41
CA PRO A 392 12.16 64.05 30.04
C PRO A 392 10.63 63.85 30.10
N SER A 393 10.08 62.73 29.66
CA SER A 393 8.87 62.20 30.31
C SER A 393 8.60 60.72 30.00
N THR A 394 8.60 60.01 31.04
CA THR A 394 8.05 58.68 31.30
C THR A 394 6.60 58.52 30.81
N SER A 395 6.25 57.36 30.28
CA SER A 395 5.03 56.66 30.69
C SER A 395 4.97 55.24 30.19
N THR A 396 4.80 54.39 31.07
CA THR A 396 4.52 52.96 31.20
C THR A 396 3.23 52.50 30.51
N THR A 397 3.29 51.25 29.94
CA THR A 397 2.34 50.14 30.14
C THR A 397 1.01 50.13 29.39
N PRO A 398 0.35 48.96 29.20
CA PRO A 398 0.76 47.65 28.75
C PRO A 398 -0.04 47.16 27.53
N SER A 399 0.47 46.10 26.92
CA SER A 399 -0.14 45.35 25.81
C SER A 399 -1.44 44.64 26.22
N PRO A 400 -2.47 44.60 25.39
CA PRO A 400 -3.53 43.61 25.49
C PRO A 400 -3.29 42.47 24.52
N LYS A 401 -3.41 41.23 25.06
CA LYS A 401 -3.45 39.97 24.35
C LYS A 401 -4.67 39.93 23.42
N THR A 402 -4.43 39.68 22.15
CA THR A 402 -5.49 39.39 21.18
C THR A 402 -5.71 37.87 21.13
N PRO A 403 -6.96 37.36 21.16
CA PRO A 403 -7.23 35.94 21.10
C PRO A 403 -7.11 35.43 19.67
N LEU A 404 -6.56 34.17 19.57
CA LEU A 404 -6.47 33.38 18.35
C LEU A 404 -7.86 33.14 17.73
N ALA A 405 -8.04 33.53 16.49
CA ALA A 405 -9.21 33.18 15.69
C ALA A 405 -9.19 31.70 15.35
N ARG A 406 -10.21 30.98 15.80
CA ARG A 406 -10.55 29.62 15.31
C ARG A 406 -11.11 29.78 13.89
N THR A 407 -10.37 29.36 12.89
CA THR A 407 -10.90 29.07 11.56
C THR A 407 -11.45 27.66 11.55
N GLY A 408 -12.78 27.56 11.61
CA GLY A 408 -13.51 26.32 11.35
C GLY A 408 -13.41 25.96 9.87
N ALA A 409 -12.85 24.78 9.57
CA ALA A 409 -12.92 24.21 8.26
C ALA A 409 -14.34 23.66 8.03
N MET A 410 -15.05 24.24 7.07
CA MET A 410 -16.27 23.66 6.52
C MET A 410 -15.88 22.49 5.61
N THR A 411 -16.18 21.27 6.05
CA THR A 411 -16.20 20.11 5.18
C THR A 411 -17.48 20.11 4.36
N ALA A 412 -17.37 20.41 3.08
CA ALA A 412 -18.43 20.14 2.12
C ALA A 412 -18.34 18.65 1.66
N PRO A 413 -19.47 17.91 1.60
CA PRO A 413 -19.44 16.54 1.12
C PRO A 413 -19.35 16.51 -0.42
N MET A 414 -18.27 15.98 -0.97
CA MET A 414 -18.23 15.54 -2.36
C MET A 414 -18.98 14.21 -2.47
N ILE A 415 -20.27 14.28 -2.78
CA ILE A 415 -21.04 13.14 -3.29
C ILE A 415 -21.09 13.28 -4.82
N GLY A 416 -20.68 12.22 -5.50
CA GLY A 416 -21.01 12.01 -6.90
C GLY A 416 -19.82 11.98 -7.84
N LEU A 417 -19.38 10.76 -8.16
CA LEU A 417 -18.87 10.33 -9.49
C LEU A 417 -18.31 8.87 -9.46
N GLY A 418 -18.85 8.01 -8.58
CA GLY A 418 -18.46 6.59 -8.51
C GLY A 418 -19.39 5.59 -9.23
N ALA A 419 -20.52 6.04 -9.80
CA ALA A 419 -21.56 5.11 -10.24
C ALA A 419 -21.52 4.71 -11.74
N LEU A 420 -20.62 5.24 -12.55
CA LEU A 420 -20.58 4.95 -13.99
C LEU A 420 -19.54 3.86 -14.40
N GLY A 421 -18.66 3.45 -13.52
CA GLY A 421 -17.62 2.45 -13.84
C GLY A 421 -18.07 0.99 -13.73
N MET A 422 -19.11 0.69 -12.96
CA MET A 422 -19.51 -0.70 -12.70
C MET A 422 -20.52 -1.30 -13.68
N ALA A 423 -21.16 -0.47 -14.51
CA ALA A 423 -22.14 -0.97 -15.49
C ALA A 423 -21.50 -1.54 -16.78
N LEU A 424 -20.26 -1.20 -17.09
CA LEU A 424 -19.57 -1.71 -18.29
C LEU A 424 -18.85 -3.05 -18.08
N GLY A 425 -18.50 -3.41 -16.85
CA GLY A 425 -17.83 -4.68 -16.53
C GLY A 425 -18.76 -5.89 -16.63
N ALA A 426 -20.04 -5.74 -16.28
CA ALA A 426 -21.02 -6.84 -16.30
C ALA A 426 -21.52 -7.22 -17.71
N ALA A 427 -21.44 -6.30 -18.66
CA ALA A 427 -21.87 -6.57 -20.04
C ALA A 427 -20.85 -7.35 -20.88
N LEU A 428 -19.56 -7.31 -20.50
CA LEU A 428 -18.48 -8.02 -21.21
C LEU A 428 -18.33 -9.47 -20.77
N MET A 429 -18.77 -9.86 -19.57
CA MET A 429 -18.69 -11.24 -19.10
C MET A 429 -19.82 -12.15 -19.64
N ARG A 430 -20.91 -11.59 -20.15
CA ARG A 430 -22.04 -12.38 -20.70
C ARG A 430 -21.85 -12.86 -22.15
N ARG A 431 -20.77 -12.49 -22.84
CA ARG A 431 -20.54 -12.83 -24.26
C ARG A 431 -19.55 -13.97 -24.51
N ARG A 432 -19.11 -14.70 -23.49
CA ARG A 432 -18.23 -15.87 -23.69
C ARG A 432 -18.79 -17.11 -22.99
N GLN A 433 -19.92 -17.61 -23.46
CA GLN A 433 -20.26 -19.03 -23.34
C GLN A 433 -20.38 -19.57 -24.77
N PRO A 434 -19.52 -20.49 -25.20
CA PRO A 434 -19.77 -21.30 -26.41
C PRO A 434 -20.81 -22.36 -26.08
N ALA A 435 -21.62 -22.66 -27.09
CA ALA A 435 -22.63 -23.69 -27.09
C ALA A 435 -22.03 -25.11 -26.97
#